data_274ca8d916ff6512af8c87e27d4c9943
#
_entry.id   274ca8d916ff6512af8c87e27d4c9943
#
_cell.length_a   1.000
_cell.length_b   1.000
_cell.length_c   1.000
_cell.angle_alpha   90.00
_cell.angle_beta   90.00
_cell.angle_gamma   90.00
#
_symmetry.space_group_name_H-M   'P 1'
#
loop_
_entity.id
_entity.type
_entity.pdbx_description
1 polymer ?
#
loop_
_entity_poly.entity_id
_entity_poly.type
_entity_poly.pdbx_seq_one_letter_code
_entity_poly.pdbx_strand_id
1 'polypeptide(L)'
;HRADDIAWSRIVYRVIDMRYKQNFQLYYPTTSEHRQYSSLFNVMLKAIQDGMPVYEKSSDVGDIKPYFNLPPMPREMIPTVLNTDRTGELGDGNIATSEYMLLNYDSTTQEMRFNNYSYKGFVRNQLKYLIQEIIFFDVHYSRLFSKILAIAPLHADNITYYDGMPVTEALYGQILFWVPFDSFRPYMAKQYMIPRSNNDIERVTFDEFFIKKLYSSYLVGASNVYDRMIPDYVSYNEDTEQYHAEILKEQERIERELLNFEQDLWEY
;
A
#
# COMPACT_ATOMS: atom_id res chain seq x y z
N HIS A 1 -18.12 16.34 6.27
CA HIS A 1 -17.69 17.20 5.17
C HIS A 1 -18.66 17.04 4.00
N ARG A 2 -19.18 18.12 3.48
CA ARG A 2 -20.00 18.13 2.26
C ARG A 2 -19.11 18.47 1.08
N ALA A 3 -19.43 17.97 -0.11
CA ALA A 3 -18.65 18.26 -1.31
C ALA A 3 -18.54 19.77 -1.60
N ASP A 4 -19.61 20.50 -1.28
CA ASP A 4 -19.68 21.98 -1.49
C ASP A 4 -18.79 22.76 -0.53
N ASP A 5 -18.36 22.14 0.58
CA ASP A 5 -17.49 22.78 1.58
C ASP A 5 -15.99 22.55 1.25
N ILE A 6 -15.67 21.75 0.23
CA ILE A 6 -14.31 21.43 -0.17
C ILE A 6 -13.86 22.38 -1.28
N ALA A 7 -13.03 23.36 -0.92
CA ALA A 7 -12.50 24.34 -1.87
C ALA A 7 -11.30 23.80 -2.67
N TRP A 8 -10.57 22.84 -2.11
CA TRP A 8 -9.37 22.28 -2.71
C TRP A 8 -9.13 20.86 -2.21
N SER A 9 -8.64 20.02 -3.09
CA SER A 9 -8.20 18.66 -2.74
C SER A 9 -7.05 18.19 -3.62
N ARG A 10 -6.19 17.34 -3.06
CA ARG A 10 -5.08 16.71 -3.76
C ARG A 10 -4.89 15.28 -3.25
N ILE A 11 -4.67 14.36 -4.16
CA ILE A 11 -4.31 12.98 -3.80
C ILE A 11 -2.80 12.92 -3.67
N VAL A 12 -2.33 12.32 -2.59
CA VAL A 12 -0.92 12.05 -2.32
C VAL A 12 -0.71 10.55 -2.10
N TYR A 13 0.49 10.11 -2.42
CA TYR A 13 0.91 8.72 -2.26
C TYR A 13 2.06 8.66 -1.29
N ARG A 14 1.94 7.81 -0.28
CA ARG A 14 2.95 7.63 0.76
C ARG A 14 3.30 6.16 0.92
N VAL A 15 4.57 5.88 1.15
CA VAL A 15 5.03 4.53 1.47
C VAL A 15 5.18 4.39 2.98
N ILE A 16 4.60 3.32 3.51
CA ILE A 16 4.84 2.82 4.86
C ILE A 16 5.84 1.67 4.75
N ASP A 17 7.04 1.86 5.27
CA ASP A 17 8.05 0.80 5.33
C ASP A 17 8.00 0.13 6.71
N MET A 18 7.70 -1.17 6.72
CA MET A 18 7.53 -1.94 7.95
C MET A 18 8.84 -2.23 8.69
N ARG A 19 9.99 -1.92 8.07
CA ARG A 19 11.31 -2.01 8.72
C ARG A 19 11.53 -0.89 9.72
N TYR A 20 10.79 0.22 9.62
CA TYR A 20 10.85 1.28 10.63
C TYR A 20 10.23 0.82 11.94
N LYS A 21 10.89 1.20 13.05
CA LYS A 21 10.48 0.81 14.40
C LYS A 21 9.01 1.11 14.72
N GLN A 22 8.45 2.18 14.17
CA GLN A 22 7.05 2.55 14.37
C GLN A 22 6.08 1.63 13.64
N ASN A 23 6.52 1.00 12.56
CA ASN A 23 5.68 0.24 11.62
C ASN A 23 5.81 -1.28 11.79
N PHE A 24 6.77 -1.79 12.58
CA PHE A 24 7.04 -3.23 12.66
C PHE A 24 5.81 -4.06 13.05
N GLN A 25 4.88 -3.47 13.80
CA GLN A 25 3.64 -4.12 14.23
C GLN A 25 2.72 -4.49 13.06
N LEU A 26 2.86 -3.84 11.90
CA LEU A 26 2.13 -4.17 10.68
C LEU A 26 2.61 -5.49 10.06
N TYR A 27 3.89 -5.82 10.27
CA TYR A 27 4.55 -6.98 9.70
C TYR A 27 4.40 -8.24 10.57
N TYR A 28 4.47 -8.10 11.88
CA TYR A 28 4.44 -9.23 12.82
C TYR A 28 3.02 -9.53 13.32
N PRO A 29 2.73 -10.81 13.63
CA PRO A 29 3.58 -12.00 13.48
C PRO A 29 3.67 -12.47 12.03
N THR A 30 4.83 -13.05 11.64
CA THR A 30 5.07 -13.57 10.29
C THR A 30 4.45 -14.95 10.04
N THR A 31 3.69 -15.47 10.97
CA THR A 31 2.98 -16.73 10.88
C THR A 31 1.48 -16.48 10.81
N SER A 32 0.78 -17.20 9.93
CA SER A 32 -0.67 -17.07 9.78
C SER A 32 -1.49 -17.73 10.91
N GLU A 33 -0.87 -18.59 11.70
CA GLU A 33 -1.53 -19.43 12.71
C GLU A 33 -1.49 -18.86 14.13
N HIS A 34 -1.01 -17.64 14.30
CA HIS A 34 -1.00 -17.04 15.62
C HIS A 34 -2.43 -16.81 16.14
N ARG A 35 -2.75 -17.32 17.34
CA ARG A 35 -4.13 -17.36 17.86
C ARG A 35 -4.70 -15.97 18.17
N GLN A 36 -3.86 -15.03 18.56
CA GLN A 36 -4.30 -13.75 19.15
C GLN A 36 -3.99 -12.55 18.25
N TYR A 37 -2.89 -12.60 17.53
CA TYR A 37 -2.40 -11.51 16.69
C TYR A 37 -2.23 -11.94 15.24
N SER A 38 -2.38 -11.01 14.33
CA SER A 38 -2.15 -11.21 12.90
C SER A 38 -1.35 -10.03 12.35
N SER A 39 -0.58 -10.23 11.28
CA SER A 39 -0.03 -9.13 10.51
C SER A 39 -1.13 -8.46 9.69
N LEU A 40 -0.90 -7.22 9.26
CA LEU A 40 -1.85 -6.51 8.40
C LEU A 40 -2.11 -7.28 7.10
N PHE A 41 -1.06 -7.87 6.51
CA PHE A 41 -1.19 -8.64 5.29
C PHE A 41 -2.08 -9.88 5.46
N ASN A 42 -1.95 -10.59 6.58
CA ASN A 42 -2.82 -11.74 6.89
C ASN A 42 -4.29 -11.31 7.05
N VAL A 43 -4.54 -10.18 7.73
CA VAL A 43 -5.90 -9.62 7.85
C VAL A 43 -6.46 -9.25 6.47
N MET A 44 -5.63 -8.69 5.60
CA MET A 44 -6.02 -8.34 4.22
C MET A 44 -6.39 -9.58 3.41
N LEU A 45 -5.58 -10.65 3.47
CA LEU A 45 -5.87 -11.91 2.77
C LEU A 45 -7.18 -12.55 3.24
N LYS A 46 -7.43 -12.54 4.56
CA LYS A 46 -8.70 -13.03 5.11
C LYS A 46 -9.89 -12.20 4.63
N ALA A 47 -9.75 -10.88 4.61
CA ALA A 47 -10.79 -10.00 4.08
C ALA A 47 -11.08 -10.26 2.59
N ILE A 48 -10.04 -10.50 1.78
CA ILE A 48 -10.17 -10.88 0.37
C ILE A 48 -10.87 -12.24 0.24
N GLN A 49 -10.50 -13.20 1.07
CA GLN A 49 -11.15 -14.51 1.11
C GLN A 49 -12.65 -14.36 1.40
N ASP A 50 -13.03 -13.51 2.34
CA ASP A 50 -14.42 -13.21 2.71
C ASP A 50 -15.20 -12.40 1.65
N GLY A 51 -14.54 -11.96 0.59
CA GLY A 51 -15.18 -11.26 -0.53
C GLY A 51 -14.96 -9.76 -0.58
N MET A 52 -14.03 -9.21 0.20
CA MET A 52 -13.67 -7.81 0.09
C MET A 52 -13.16 -7.50 -1.34
N PRO A 53 -13.69 -6.44 -2.00
CA PRO A 53 -13.25 -6.07 -3.34
C PRO A 53 -11.84 -5.52 -3.33
N VAL A 54 -11.07 -5.84 -4.36
CA VAL A 54 -9.78 -5.24 -4.65
C VAL A 54 -9.78 -4.70 -6.08
N TYR A 55 -8.89 -3.75 -6.37
CA TYR A 55 -8.80 -3.08 -7.66
C TYR A 55 -7.44 -3.31 -8.28
N GLU A 56 -7.41 -3.35 -9.60
CA GLU A 56 -6.17 -3.54 -10.35
C GLU A 56 -5.20 -2.36 -10.16
N LYS A 57 -3.92 -2.57 -10.42
CA LYS A 57 -2.96 -1.48 -10.59
C LYS A 57 -3.10 -0.88 -11.99
N SER A 58 -2.54 0.32 -12.21
CA SER A 58 -2.46 0.88 -13.56
C SER A 58 -1.65 -0.06 -14.46
N SER A 59 -2.11 -0.21 -15.71
CA SER A 59 -1.42 -1.00 -16.73
C SER A 59 -0.21 -0.27 -17.32
N ASP A 60 -0.21 1.05 -17.22
CA ASP A 60 0.84 1.89 -17.80
C ASP A 60 2.00 2.02 -16.81
N VAL A 61 3.21 1.78 -17.30
CA VAL A 61 4.43 1.89 -16.49
C VAL A 61 4.61 3.33 -16.00
N GLY A 62 4.83 3.49 -14.71
CA GLY A 62 5.03 4.80 -14.08
C GLY A 62 3.76 5.62 -13.88
N ASP A 63 2.60 5.13 -14.32
CA ASP A 63 1.33 5.80 -14.16
C ASP A 63 0.64 5.32 -12.88
N ILE A 64 0.25 6.26 -12.02
CA ILE A 64 -0.47 5.95 -10.78
C ILE A 64 -1.79 6.68 -10.76
N LYS A 65 -2.86 5.92 -10.84
CA LYS A 65 -4.23 6.44 -10.83
C LYS A 65 -4.89 6.21 -9.48
N PRO A 66 -5.83 7.09 -9.09
CA PRO A 66 -6.70 6.81 -7.98
C PRO A 66 -7.43 5.48 -8.18
N TYR A 67 -7.52 4.66 -7.11
CA TYR A 67 -8.08 3.31 -7.20
C TYR A 67 -9.50 3.28 -7.80
N PHE A 68 -10.30 4.31 -7.55
CA PHE A 68 -11.66 4.42 -8.06
C PHE A 68 -11.75 4.69 -9.58
N ASN A 69 -10.61 5.02 -10.22
CA ASN A 69 -10.47 5.13 -11.68
C ASN A 69 -9.93 3.84 -12.31
N LEU A 70 -9.66 2.82 -11.49
CA LEU A 70 -9.15 1.53 -11.92
C LEU A 70 -10.26 0.47 -11.91
N PRO A 71 -10.19 -0.54 -12.76
CA PRO A 71 -11.19 -1.60 -12.76
C PRO A 71 -11.09 -2.46 -11.50
N PRO A 72 -12.23 -2.99 -11.00
CA PRO A 72 -12.20 -4.00 -9.97
C PRO A 72 -11.52 -5.26 -10.50
N MET A 73 -10.66 -5.87 -9.68
CA MET A 73 -9.96 -7.09 -10.04
C MET A 73 -10.91 -8.29 -9.96
N PRO A 74 -11.06 -9.08 -11.04
CA PRO A 74 -11.79 -10.34 -10.97
C PRO A 74 -11.21 -11.29 -9.91
N ARG A 75 -12.07 -11.96 -9.16
CA ARG A 75 -11.62 -12.83 -8.05
C ARG A 75 -10.66 -13.94 -8.50
N GLU A 76 -10.88 -14.50 -9.69
CA GLU A 76 -10.01 -15.49 -10.31
C GLU A 76 -8.59 -14.99 -10.63
N MET A 77 -8.42 -13.67 -10.80
CA MET A 77 -7.12 -13.06 -11.09
C MET A 77 -6.29 -12.82 -9.84
N ILE A 78 -6.91 -12.71 -8.67
CA ILE A 78 -6.21 -12.40 -7.40
C ILE A 78 -5.13 -13.45 -7.08
N PRO A 79 -5.40 -14.77 -7.15
CA PRO A 79 -4.37 -15.79 -6.94
C PRO A 79 -3.19 -15.66 -7.90
N THR A 80 -3.44 -15.33 -9.16
CA THR A 80 -2.39 -15.14 -10.16
C THR A 80 -1.46 -13.99 -9.78
N VAL A 81 -2.01 -12.84 -9.39
CA VAL A 81 -1.23 -11.68 -8.97
C VAL A 81 -0.37 -11.98 -7.74
N LEU A 82 -0.90 -12.75 -6.79
CA LEU A 82 -0.17 -13.14 -5.57
C LEU A 82 0.90 -14.21 -5.80
N ASN A 83 0.88 -14.91 -6.93
CA ASN A 83 1.76 -16.06 -7.20
C ASN A 83 2.75 -15.82 -8.34
N THR A 84 2.75 -14.64 -8.98
CA THR A 84 3.61 -14.34 -10.14
C THR A 84 5.10 -14.50 -9.86
N ASP A 85 5.54 -14.43 -8.61
CA ASP A 85 6.96 -14.44 -8.26
C ASP A 85 7.56 -15.80 -7.94
N ARG A 86 6.77 -16.84 -7.88
CA ARG A 86 7.25 -18.14 -7.42
C ARG A 86 7.77 -19.05 -8.50
N THR A 87 7.64 -18.69 -9.77
CA THR A 87 8.18 -19.46 -10.90
C THR A 87 9.71 -19.55 -10.88
N GLY A 88 10.41 -18.61 -10.22
CA GLY A 88 11.87 -18.63 -10.08
C GLY A 88 12.40 -19.47 -8.93
N GLU A 89 11.65 -19.66 -7.85
CA GLU A 89 12.11 -20.41 -6.67
C GLU A 89 11.96 -21.93 -6.82
N LEU A 90 11.08 -22.40 -7.70
CA LEU A 90 10.82 -23.83 -7.89
C LEU A 90 11.72 -24.49 -8.93
N GLY A 91 12.57 -23.75 -9.63
CA GLY A 91 13.64 -24.31 -10.48
C GLY A 91 13.22 -25.10 -11.72
N ASP A 92 11.97 -25.49 -11.86
CA ASP A 92 11.50 -26.45 -12.86
C ASP A 92 10.60 -25.88 -13.96
N GLY A 93 10.41 -24.56 -14.03
CA GLY A 93 9.49 -23.95 -15.02
C GLY A 93 8.03 -24.40 -14.87
N ASN A 94 7.70 -25.14 -13.84
CA ASN A 94 6.35 -25.55 -13.52
C ASN A 94 5.62 -24.40 -12.83
N ILE A 95 4.57 -23.96 -13.48
CA ILE A 95 3.54 -23.09 -12.90
C ILE A 95 3.19 -23.63 -11.51
N ALA A 96 3.21 -22.75 -10.52
CA ALA A 96 2.87 -23.09 -9.15
C ALA A 96 1.63 -23.99 -9.12
N THR A 97 1.84 -25.22 -8.68
CA THR A 97 0.73 -26.14 -8.45
C THR A 97 -0.17 -25.54 -7.38
N SER A 98 -1.45 -25.83 -7.41
CA SER A 98 -2.44 -25.30 -6.48
C SER A 98 -2.04 -25.46 -4.99
N GLU A 99 -1.12 -26.37 -4.69
CA GLU A 99 -0.57 -26.59 -3.35
C GLU A 99 0.34 -25.48 -2.83
N TYR A 100 0.94 -24.69 -3.72
CA TYR A 100 1.90 -23.63 -3.35
C TYR A 100 1.31 -22.23 -3.51
N MET A 101 0.09 -22.10 -4.01
CA MET A 101 -0.59 -20.83 -4.13
C MET A 101 -1.01 -20.29 -2.75
N LEU A 102 -0.72 -19.01 -2.50
CA LEU A 102 -1.12 -18.35 -1.26
C LEU A 102 -2.64 -18.29 -1.10
N LEU A 103 -3.34 -17.94 -2.17
CA LEU A 103 -4.78 -18.04 -2.33
C LEU A 103 -5.07 -18.92 -3.56
N ASN A 104 -6.04 -19.79 -3.42
CA ASN A 104 -6.54 -20.62 -4.51
C ASN A 104 -8.02 -20.32 -4.74
N TYR A 105 -8.40 -20.12 -5.98
CA TYR A 105 -9.78 -19.87 -6.38
C TYR A 105 -10.39 -21.08 -7.06
N ASP A 106 -11.48 -21.57 -6.50
CA ASP A 106 -12.28 -22.65 -7.10
C ASP A 106 -13.38 -22.02 -7.95
N SER A 107 -13.25 -22.15 -9.27
CA SER A 107 -14.23 -21.59 -10.22
C SER A 107 -15.61 -22.25 -10.14
N THR A 108 -15.69 -23.47 -9.62
CA THR A 108 -16.94 -24.22 -9.51
C THR A 108 -17.77 -23.75 -8.30
N THR A 109 -17.11 -23.59 -7.16
CA THR A 109 -17.75 -23.15 -5.91
C THR A 109 -17.69 -21.63 -5.72
N GLN A 110 -16.89 -20.93 -6.53
CA GLN A 110 -16.55 -19.50 -6.39
C GLN A 110 -15.91 -19.15 -5.03
N GLU A 111 -15.36 -20.15 -4.37
CA GLU A 111 -14.66 -19.98 -3.09
C GLU A 111 -13.19 -19.70 -3.29
N MET A 112 -12.66 -18.85 -2.41
CA MET A 112 -11.23 -18.59 -2.31
C MET A 112 -10.69 -19.23 -1.04
N ARG A 113 -9.63 -20.03 -1.18
CA ARG A 113 -9.02 -20.77 -0.08
C ARG A 113 -7.62 -20.26 0.18
N PHE A 114 -7.33 -20.03 1.45
CA PHE A 114 -6.02 -19.58 1.92
C PHE A 114 -5.12 -20.77 2.22
N ASN A 115 -3.86 -20.69 1.78
CA ASN A 115 -2.85 -21.69 2.05
C ASN A 115 -1.81 -21.19 3.06
N ASN A 116 -1.89 -21.66 4.28
CA ASN A 116 -1.00 -21.29 5.37
C ASN A 116 0.47 -21.66 5.10
N TYR A 117 0.73 -22.73 4.37
CA TYR A 117 2.09 -23.19 4.08
C TYR A 117 2.87 -22.15 3.27
N SER A 118 2.22 -21.54 2.30
CA SER A 118 2.85 -20.57 1.40
C SER A 118 3.01 -19.18 2.02
N TYR A 119 2.28 -18.90 3.10
CA TYR A 119 2.23 -17.57 3.70
C TYR A 119 3.60 -17.08 4.20
N LYS A 120 4.34 -17.94 4.91
CA LYS A 120 5.62 -17.54 5.52
C LYS A 120 6.68 -17.14 4.47
N GLY A 121 6.69 -17.83 3.34
CA GLY A 121 7.58 -17.48 2.22
C GLY A 121 7.22 -16.14 1.59
N PHE A 122 5.93 -15.94 1.33
CA PHE A 122 5.43 -14.72 0.70
C PHE A 122 5.62 -13.48 1.59
N VAL A 123 5.27 -13.57 2.88
CA VAL A 123 5.28 -12.42 3.79
C VAL A 123 6.67 -11.84 4.03
N ARG A 124 7.73 -12.62 3.81
CA ARG A 124 9.12 -12.13 3.94
C ARG A 124 9.42 -10.97 3.00
N ASN A 125 8.82 -10.97 1.82
CA ASN A 125 9.00 -9.95 0.80
C ASN A 125 7.95 -8.83 0.89
N GLN A 126 6.96 -8.98 1.79
CA GLN A 126 5.92 -7.99 2.02
C GLN A 126 6.37 -6.99 3.09
N LEU A 127 7.23 -6.05 2.73
CA LEU A 127 7.88 -5.11 3.66
C LEU A 127 7.35 -3.69 3.58
N LYS A 128 6.49 -3.38 2.62
CA LYS A 128 6.00 -2.02 2.41
C LYS A 128 4.52 -2.02 2.02
N TYR A 129 3.86 -0.92 2.34
CA TYR A 129 2.54 -0.57 1.83
C TYR A 129 2.58 0.79 1.16
N LEU A 130 1.85 0.94 0.08
CA LEU A 130 1.55 2.23 -0.52
C LEU A 130 0.17 2.66 -0.06
N ILE A 131 0.06 3.85 0.50
CA ILE A 131 -1.22 4.46 0.82
C ILE A 131 -1.54 5.57 -0.16
N GLN A 132 -2.78 5.61 -0.58
CA GLN A 132 -3.38 6.69 -1.32
C GLN A 132 -4.21 7.51 -0.36
N GLU A 133 -3.87 8.78 -0.21
CA GLU A 133 -4.48 9.70 0.75
C GLU A 133 -4.98 10.93 0.01
N ILE A 134 -6.19 11.37 0.31
CA ILE A 134 -6.68 12.66 -0.14
C ILE A 134 -6.45 13.69 0.96
N ILE A 135 -5.81 14.80 0.61
CA ILE A 135 -5.70 16.00 1.43
C ILE A 135 -6.70 16.98 0.87
N PHE A 136 -7.53 17.57 1.71
CA PHE A 136 -8.55 18.55 1.28
C PHE A 136 -8.71 19.65 2.30
N PHE A 137 -9.02 20.84 1.78
CA PHE A 137 -9.36 22.00 2.60
C PHE A 137 -10.88 22.13 2.72
N ASP A 138 -11.35 22.12 3.95
CA ASP A 138 -12.75 22.34 4.28
C ASP A 138 -12.95 23.79 4.73
N VAL A 139 -13.72 24.53 3.94
CA VAL A 139 -13.98 25.96 4.18
C VAL A 139 -14.75 26.19 5.48
N HIS A 140 -15.65 25.27 5.82
CA HIS A 140 -16.47 25.39 7.03
C HIS A 140 -15.62 25.32 8.31
N TYR A 141 -14.60 24.45 8.32
CA TYR A 141 -13.67 24.30 9.43
C TYR A 141 -12.40 25.13 9.27
N SER A 142 -12.18 25.75 8.11
CA SER A 142 -11.00 26.56 7.78
C SER A 142 -9.69 25.83 8.06
N ARG A 143 -9.57 24.56 7.68
CA ARG A 143 -8.34 23.78 7.84
C ARG A 143 -8.24 22.60 6.87
N LEU A 144 -7.01 22.09 6.74
CA LEU A 144 -6.73 20.87 5.99
C LEU A 144 -7.11 19.63 6.78
N PHE A 145 -7.71 18.71 6.07
CA PHE A 145 -7.97 17.34 6.53
C PHE A 145 -7.31 16.37 5.58
N SER A 146 -7.05 15.17 6.07
CA SER A 146 -6.61 14.08 5.23
C SER A 146 -7.37 12.80 5.54
N LYS A 147 -7.63 12.02 4.49
CA LYS A 147 -8.31 10.74 4.57
C LYS A 147 -7.58 9.71 3.71
N ILE A 148 -7.30 8.53 4.26
CA ILE A 148 -6.80 7.40 3.48
C ILE A 148 -7.95 6.89 2.60
N LEU A 149 -7.69 6.77 1.31
CA LEU A 149 -8.63 6.24 0.31
C LEU A 149 -8.42 4.75 0.07
N ALA A 150 -7.17 4.34 -0.08
CA ALA A 150 -6.82 2.95 -0.36
C ALA A 150 -5.43 2.61 0.16
N ILE A 151 -5.20 1.32 0.33
CA ILE A 151 -3.91 0.72 0.70
C ILE A 151 -3.56 -0.32 -0.37
N ALA A 152 -2.31 -0.34 -0.82
CA ALA A 152 -1.78 -1.37 -1.71
C ALA A 152 -0.58 -2.05 -1.06
N PRO A 153 -0.56 -3.38 -0.96
CA PRO A 153 0.64 -4.10 -0.59
C PRO A 153 1.68 -3.98 -1.70
N LEU A 154 2.93 -3.66 -1.31
CA LEU A 154 4.08 -3.60 -2.20
C LEU A 154 4.95 -4.83 -1.97
N HIS A 155 5.06 -5.68 -2.96
CA HIS A 155 5.89 -6.87 -2.89
C HIS A 155 7.30 -6.56 -3.42
N ALA A 156 8.32 -6.97 -2.66
CA ALA A 156 9.71 -6.78 -3.04
C ALA A 156 10.12 -7.91 -4.00
N ASP A 157 9.93 -7.68 -5.28
CA ASP A 157 10.40 -8.56 -6.34
C ASP A 157 11.76 -8.14 -6.86
N ASN A 158 12.35 -8.99 -7.69
CA ASN A 158 13.57 -8.65 -8.41
C ASN A 158 13.37 -7.33 -9.13
N ILE A 159 14.30 -6.41 -8.89
CA ILE A 159 14.28 -5.07 -9.45
C ILE A 159 14.14 -5.15 -10.97
N THR A 160 13.00 -4.70 -11.47
CA THR A 160 12.76 -4.60 -12.90
C THR A 160 13.18 -3.23 -13.37
N TYR A 161 14.10 -3.18 -14.32
CA TYR A 161 14.49 -1.96 -15.01
C TYR A 161 13.72 -1.88 -16.33
N TYR A 162 13.09 -0.77 -16.60
CA TYR A 162 12.52 -0.48 -17.90
C TYR A 162 13.50 0.39 -18.68
N ASP A 163 14.00 -0.13 -19.81
CA ASP A 163 14.98 0.56 -20.68
C ASP A 163 16.21 1.09 -19.91
N GLY A 164 16.69 0.29 -18.92
CA GLY A 164 17.84 0.63 -18.09
C GLY A 164 17.57 1.64 -16.97
N MET A 165 16.33 2.15 -16.86
CA MET A 165 15.95 3.10 -15.80
C MET A 165 15.20 2.41 -14.67
N PRO A 166 15.49 2.73 -13.40
CA PRO A 166 14.67 2.29 -12.28
C PRO A 166 13.30 2.98 -12.38
N VAL A 167 12.26 2.17 -12.36
CA VAL A 167 10.88 2.63 -12.21
C VAL A 167 10.49 2.61 -10.73
N THR A 168 9.39 3.22 -10.38
CA THR A 168 8.88 3.24 -8.99
C THR A 168 8.86 1.85 -8.38
N GLU A 169 8.47 0.82 -9.14
CA GLU A 169 8.46 -0.57 -8.67
C GLU A 169 9.85 -1.07 -8.27
N ALA A 170 10.92 -0.62 -8.94
CA ALA A 170 12.29 -0.97 -8.58
C ALA A 170 12.72 -0.41 -7.22
N LEU A 171 12.23 0.78 -6.86
CA LEU A 171 12.59 1.44 -5.60
C LEU A 171 11.72 1.00 -4.42
N TYR A 172 10.44 0.81 -4.64
CA TYR A 172 9.48 0.60 -3.56
C TYR A 172 8.88 -0.80 -3.53
N GLY A 173 8.94 -1.56 -4.61
CA GLY A 173 8.31 -2.85 -4.82
C GLY A 173 7.10 -2.77 -5.75
N GLN A 174 6.65 -3.92 -6.21
CA GLN A 174 5.52 -4.06 -7.12
C GLN A 174 4.19 -3.86 -6.37
N ILE A 175 3.32 -3.00 -6.91
CA ILE A 175 1.94 -2.89 -6.45
C ILE A 175 1.21 -4.18 -6.85
N LEU A 176 0.65 -4.91 -5.90
CA LEU A 176 -0.12 -6.11 -6.18
C LEU A 176 -1.55 -5.76 -6.60
N PHE A 177 -2.24 -5.01 -5.79
CA PHE A 177 -3.61 -4.53 -6.00
C PHE A 177 -3.93 -3.40 -5.03
N TRP A 178 -5.01 -2.68 -5.28
CA TRP A 178 -5.52 -1.66 -4.38
C TRP A 178 -6.68 -2.20 -3.55
N VAL A 179 -6.64 -1.94 -2.26
CA VAL A 179 -7.70 -2.25 -1.29
C VAL A 179 -8.35 -0.95 -0.85
N PRO A 180 -9.65 -0.72 -1.12
CA PRO A 180 -10.35 0.44 -0.60
C PRO A 180 -10.31 0.46 0.93
N PHE A 181 -9.87 1.58 1.50
CA PHE A 181 -9.66 1.67 2.95
C PHE A 181 -10.95 1.46 3.74
N ASP A 182 -12.04 2.11 3.30
CA ASP A 182 -13.34 1.99 3.99
C ASP A 182 -13.89 0.56 3.97
N SER A 183 -13.64 -0.21 2.89
CA SER A 183 -14.02 -1.63 2.80
C SER A 183 -13.18 -2.52 3.72
N PHE A 184 -11.94 -2.12 3.98
CA PHE A 184 -11.02 -2.88 4.83
C PHE A 184 -11.18 -2.60 6.32
N ARG A 185 -11.67 -1.43 6.70
CA ARG A 185 -11.85 -1.00 8.09
C ARG A 185 -12.56 -2.01 8.99
N PRO A 186 -13.70 -2.65 8.58
CA PRO A 186 -14.39 -3.63 9.42
C PRO A 186 -13.53 -4.83 9.83
N TYR A 187 -12.55 -5.20 9.00
CA TYR A 187 -11.61 -6.28 9.29
C TYR A 187 -10.48 -5.79 10.21
N MET A 188 -9.95 -4.60 9.93
CA MET A 188 -8.91 -3.96 10.75
C MET A 188 -9.38 -3.66 12.17
N ALA A 189 -10.63 -3.25 12.35
CA ALA A 189 -11.20 -2.92 13.66
C ALA A 189 -11.38 -4.14 14.57
N LYS A 190 -11.45 -5.35 14.02
CA LYS A 190 -11.60 -6.60 14.77
C LYS A 190 -10.27 -7.21 15.19
N GLN A 191 -9.16 -6.74 14.62
CA GLN A 191 -7.85 -7.35 14.85
C GLN A 191 -6.94 -6.42 15.63
N TYR A 192 -6.51 -6.87 16.82
CA TYR A 192 -5.49 -6.19 17.59
C TYR A 192 -4.10 -6.42 17.03
N MET A 193 -3.29 -5.37 17.10
CA MET A 193 -1.88 -5.42 16.76
C MET A 193 -1.06 -6.05 17.87
N ILE A 194 0.09 -6.62 17.53
CA ILE A 194 1.06 -7.09 18.52
C ILE A 194 1.56 -5.87 19.33
N PRO A 195 1.60 -5.95 20.69
CA PRO A 195 2.05 -4.82 21.51
C PRO A 195 3.54 -4.49 21.24
N ARG A 196 3.88 -3.22 21.35
CA ARG A 196 5.27 -2.75 21.18
C ARG A 196 6.18 -3.19 22.33
N SER A 197 5.63 -3.31 23.51
CA SER A 197 6.33 -3.70 24.72
C SER A 197 5.44 -4.58 25.58
N ASN A 198 6.04 -5.44 26.39
CA ASN A 198 5.29 -6.25 27.36
C ASN A 198 4.55 -5.41 28.43
N ASN A 199 4.88 -4.12 28.53
CA ASN A 199 4.25 -3.18 29.46
C ASN A 199 3.15 -2.34 28.76
N ASP A 200 2.92 -2.48 27.46
CA ASP A 200 1.83 -1.79 26.79
C ASP A 200 0.50 -2.42 27.17
N ILE A 201 -0.22 -1.75 28.06
CA ILE A 201 -1.57 -2.12 28.50
C ILE A 201 -2.60 -1.78 27.41
N GLU A 202 -2.31 -0.81 26.57
CA GLU A 202 -3.21 -0.33 25.53
C GLU A 202 -3.20 -1.26 24.32
N ARG A 203 -4.35 -1.89 24.07
CA ARG A 203 -4.57 -2.71 22.88
C ARG A 203 -5.05 -1.83 21.74
N VAL A 204 -4.24 -1.66 20.72
CA VAL A 204 -4.56 -0.88 19.52
C VAL A 204 -4.98 -1.83 18.41
N THR A 205 -6.07 -1.52 17.73
CA THR A 205 -6.47 -2.21 16.50
C THR A 205 -5.76 -1.60 15.29
N PHE A 206 -5.73 -2.34 14.16
CA PHE A 206 -5.19 -1.75 12.92
C PHE A 206 -5.98 -0.53 12.46
N ASP A 207 -7.31 -0.52 12.62
CA ASP A 207 -8.14 0.64 12.26
C ASP A 207 -7.77 1.89 13.06
N GLU A 208 -7.62 1.76 14.38
CA GLU A 208 -7.18 2.86 15.24
C GLU A 208 -5.78 3.36 14.89
N PHE A 209 -4.86 2.42 14.58
CA PHE A 209 -3.49 2.74 14.19
C PHE A 209 -3.45 3.64 12.94
N PHE A 210 -4.25 3.31 11.93
CA PHE A 210 -4.33 4.11 10.71
C PHE A 210 -5.08 5.42 10.91
N ILE A 211 -6.22 5.43 11.61
CA ILE A 211 -7.00 6.65 11.84
C ILE A 211 -6.23 7.66 12.69
N LYS A 212 -5.53 7.19 13.73
CA LYS A 212 -4.69 8.03 14.59
C LYS A 212 -3.34 8.37 13.96
N LYS A 213 -3.05 7.87 12.75
CA LYS A 213 -1.77 8.07 12.02
C LYS A 213 -0.54 7.74 12.86
N LEU A 214 -0.58 6.61 13.55
CA LEU A 214 0.52 6.15 14.42
C LEU A 214 1.70 5.53 13.66
N TYR A 215 1.66 5.52 12.34
CA TYR A 215 2.70 5.01 11.46
C TYR A 215 3.65 6.11 11.00
N SER A 216 4.85 5.69 10.61
CA SER A 216 5.80 6.52 9.88
C SER A 216 5.68 6.24 8.39
N SER A 217 5.60 7.28 7.58
CA SER A 217 5.52 7.18 6.12
C SER A 217 6.29 8.29 5.47
N TYR A 218 6.65 8.12 4.20
CA TYR A 218 7.26 9.16 3.38
C TYR A 218 6.51 9.32 2.06
N LEU A 219 6.48 10.55 1.55
CA LEU A 219 5.79 10.90 0.32
C LEU A 219 6.56 10.36 -0.88
N VAL A 220 5.84 9.75 -1.84
CA VAL A 220 6.43 9.21 -3.07
C VAL A 220 5.76 9.75 -4.32
N GLY A 221 4.64 10.42 -4.19
CA GLY A 221 3.93 11.02 -5.31
C GLY A 221 2.77 11.88 -4.87
N ALA A 222 2.30 12.69 -5.79
CA ALA A 222 1.09 13.47 -5.63
C ALA A 222 0.38 13.54 -6.98
N SER A 223 -0.96 13.65 -6.96
CA SER A 223 -1.72 13.86 -8.19
C SER A 223 -1.26 15.16 -8.86
N ASN A 224 -0.86 15.02 -10.10
CA ASN A 224 -0.46 16.10 -10.98
C ASN A 224 -1.10 15.86 -12.35
N VAL A 225 -0.81 16.73 -13.32
CA VAL A 225 -1.35 16.61 -14.70
C VAL A 225 -0.98 15.28 -15.37
N TYR A 226 0.06 14.60 -14.88
CA TYR A 226 0.60 13.37 -15.49
C TYR A 226 0.38 12.12 -14.64
N ASP A 227 -0.20 12.23 -13.43
CA ASP A 227 -0.44 11.13 -12.49
C ASP A 227 0.78 10.21 -12.31
N ARG A 228 1.97 10.79 -12.12
CA ARG A 228 3.24 10.05 -11.98
C ARG A 228 3.79 10.15 -10.57
N MET A 229 4.48 9.09 -10.15
CA MET A 229 5.29 9.11 -8.93
C MET A 229 6.60 9.87 -9.14
N ILE A 230 7.19 10.36 -8.06
CA ILE A 230 8.44 11.14 -8.10
C ILE A 230 9.56 10.41 -8.84
N PRO A 231 9.83 9.12 -8.60
CA PRO A 231 10.89 8.41 -9.32
C PRO A 231 10.68 8.31 -10.84
N ASP A 232 9.45 8.42 -11.30
CA ASP A 232 9.12 8.23 -12.71
C ASP A 232 9.30 9.50 -13.55
N TYR A 233 9.40 10.67 -12.92
CA TYR A 233 9.62 11.93 -13.62
C TYR A 233 10.90 12.67 -13.24
N VAL A 234 11.55 12.28 -12.14
CA VAL A 234 12.89 12.79 -11.82
C VAL A 234 13.89 12.16 -12.79
N SER A 235 14.75 12.98 -13.37
CA SER A 235 15.75 12.51 -14.34
C SER A 235 16.68 11.50 -13.71
N TYR A 236 16.69 10.29 -14.28
CA TYR A 236 17.61 9.24 -13.84
C TYR A 236 19.06 9.68 -14.11
N ASN A 237 19.92 9.47 -13.13
CA ASN A 237 21.35 9.65 -13.23
C ASN A 237 22.05 8.33 -12.86
N GLU A 238 23.09 7.96 -13.61
CA GLU A 238 23.92 6.78 -13.30
C GLU A 238 24.56 6.88 -11.89
N ASP A 239 24.76 8.11 -11.38
CA ASP A 239 25.08 8.35 -9.99
C ASP A 239 23.86 8.17 -9.10
N THR A 240 23.79 6.99 -8.47
CA THR A 240 22.67 6.60 -7.60
C THR A 240 22.48 7.55 -6.41
N GLU A 241 23.57 8.13 -5.87
CA GLU A 241 23.47 9.06 -4.75
C GLU A 241 22.85 10.38 -5.19
N GLN A 242 23.24 10.89 -6.35
CA GLN A 242 22.66 12.11 -6.91
C GLN A 242 21.19 11.91 -7.27
N TYR A 243 20.82 10.78 -7.87
CA TYR A 243 19.43 10.45 -8.19
C TYR A 243 18.55 10.39 -6.93
N HIS A 244 19.02 9.73 -5.87
CA HIS A 244 18.30 9.68 -4.60
C HIS A 244 18.17 11.06 -3.95
N ALA A 245 19.21 11.90 -4.05
CA ALA A 245 19.18 13.27 -3.54
C ALA A 245 18.15 14.13 -4.27
N GLU A 246 17.99 13.97 -5.59
CA GLU A 246 16.98 14.66 -6.39
C GLU A 246 15.56 14.21 -6.02
N ILE A 247 15.35 12.91 -5.78
CA ILE A 247 14.06 12.38 -5.29
C ILE A 247 13.71 13.01 -3.94
N LEU A 248 14.64 13.03 -2.99
CA LEU A 248 14.42 13.63 -1.66
C LEU A 248 14.09 15.12 -1.76
N LYS A 249 14.80 15.85 -2.61
CA LYS A 249 14.57 17.27 -2.85
C LYS A 249 13.16 17.53 -3.41
N GLU A 250 12.69 16.68 -4.32
CA GLU A 250 11.35 16.79 -4.87
C GLU A 250 10.27 16.42 -3.84
N GLN A 251 10.50 15.41 -3.01
CA GLN A 251 9.64 15.09 -1.87
C GLN A 251 9.49 16.29 -0.93
N GLU A 252 10.60 16.90 -0.53
CA GLU A 252 10.59 18.10 0.32
C GLU A 252 9.89 19.28 -0.34
N ARG A 253 10.04 19.44 -1.66
CA ARG A 253 9.34 20.49 -2.41
C ARG A 253 7.83 20.33 -2.32
N ILE A 254 7.31 19.11 -2.56
CA ILE A 254 5.88 18.84 -2.51
C ILE A 254 5.35 18.99 -1.07
N GLU A 255 6.06 18.49 -0.08
CA GLU A 255 5.66 18.64 1.32
C GLU A 255 5.64 20.12 1.75
N ARG A 256 6.62 20.88 1.33
CA ARG A 256 6.67 22.34 1.59
C ARG A 256 5.54 23.10 0.88
N GLU A 257 5.21 22.70 -0.35
CA GLU A 257 4.08 23.28 -1.09
C GLU A 257 2.76 23.04 -0.35
N LEU A 258 2.54 21.83 0.19
CA LEU A 258 1.36 21.52 0.99
C LEU A 258 1.31 22.35 2.29
N LEU A 259 2.44 22.50 2.97
CA LEU A 259 2.53 23.32 4.20
C LEU A 259 2.31 24.80 3.91
N ASN A 260 2.91 25.34 2.86
CA ASN A 260 2.72 26.74 2.46
C ASN A 260 1.25 26.99 2.09
N PHE A 261 0.63 26.07 1.37
CA PHE A 261 -0.78 26.17 1.03
C PHE A 261 -1.67 26.23 2.29
N GLU A 262 -1.36 25.44 3.31
CA GLU A 262 -2.05 25.52 4.59
C GLU A 262 -1.88 26.90 5.25
N GLN A 263 -0.65 27.47 5.26
CA GLN A 263 -0.37 28.78 5.83
C GLN A 263 -1.07 29.91 5.07
N ASP A 264 -1.03 29.88 3.74
CA ASP A 264 -1.68 30.89 2.88
C ASP A 264 -3.21 30.95 3.11
N LEU A 265 -3.82 29.80 3.47
CA LEU A 265 -5.24 29.73 3.77
C LEU A 265 -5.60 30.32 5.15
N TRP A 266 -4.62 30.44 6.06
CA TRP A 266 -4.84 31.09 7.37
C TRP A 266 -4.68 32.61 7.32
N GLU A 267 -4.09 33.15 6.26
CA GLU A 267 -3.90 34.58 6.08
C GLU A 267 -5.11 35.32 5.45
N TYR A 268 -6.11 34.55 5.01
CA TYR A 268 -7.38 35.07 4.47
C TYR A 268 -8.54 34.77 5.43
#